data_4a6855ee3bae08e00dad22d0611ceb6e
#
_entry.id   4a6855ee3bae08e00dad22d0611ceb6e
#
_cell.length_a   1.000
_cell.length_b   1.000
_cell.length_c   1.000
_cell.angle_alpha   90.00
_cell.angle_beta   90.00
_cell.angle_gamma   90.00
#
_symmetry.space_group_name_H-M   'P 1'
#
loop_
_entity.id
_entity.type
_entity.pdbx_description
1 polymer ?
#
loop_
_entity_poly.entity_id
_entity_poly.type
_entity_poly.pdbx_seq_one_letter_code
_entity_poly.pdbx_strand_id
1 'polypeptide(L)'
;MLALRLIVAAVFLISGGNQLKADDSSTCPVTKTSEQTFVPPAPWGAGPWFGTEKLWTRVQMWEHWRKDELGYYVPKLAWFSSTSDWTRDHWPQGPSLLTITGRRLDGASKPLIFEGANDAYSPGEGPFITASVHLPTAGCWEITGRYRGENLTFVVKIGP
;
A
#
# COMPACT_ATOMS: atom_id res chain seq x y z
N MET A 1 -84.83 12.13 8.77
CA MET A 1 -83.61 11.55 9.35
C MET A 1 -82.67 11.26 8.24
N LEU A 2 -81.67 12.16 7.98
CA LEU A 2 -80.66 12.04 6.90
C LEU A 2 -79.39 11.51 7.50
N ALA A 3 -78.96 10.34 7.06
CA ALA A 3 -77.68 9.75 7.48
C ALA A 3 -76.58 10.22 6.58
N LEU A 4 -75.66 11.03 7.11
CA LEU A 4 -74.46 11.52 6.42
C LEU A 4 -73.36 10.46 6.48
N ARG A 5 -73.02 9.86 5.33
CA ARG A 5 -71.87 8.93 5.22
C ARG A 5 -70.58 9.71 4.95
N LEU A 6 -69.68 9.73 5.93
CA LEU A 6 -68.32 10.21 5.75
C LEU A 6 -67.48 9.17 5.01
N ILE A 7 -66.96 9.52 3.86
CA ILE A 7 -65.95 8.71 3.12
C ILE A 7 -64.60 9.26 3.55
N VAL A 8 -63.83 8.44 4.27
CA VAL A 8 -62.43 8.72 4.59
C VAL A 8 -61.54 8.19 3.46
N ALA A 9 -60.99 9.09 2.67
CA ALA A 9 -60.00 8.73 1.65
C ALA A 9 -58.64 8.61 2.30
N ALA A 10 -58.10 7.39 2.38
CA ALA A 10 -56.73 7.13 2.83
C ALA A 10 -55.74 7.45 1.67
N VAL A 11 -54.95 8.48 1.81
CA VAL A 11 -53.88 8.83 0.90
C VAL A 11 -52.63 8.02 1.30
N PHE A 12 -52.29 6.99 0.53
CA PHE A 12 -51.03 6.27 0.65
C PHE A 12 -49.92 7.09 -0.01
N LEU A 13 -49.08 7.73 0.80
CA LEU A 13 -47.83 8.32 0.36
C LEU A 13 -46.81 7.18 0.17
N ILE A 14 -46.58 6.80 -1.08
CA ILE A 14 -45.46 5.92 -1.46
C ILE A 14 -44.21 6.74 -1.43
N SER A 15 -43.48 6.70 -0.30
CA SER A 15 -42.12 7.20 -0.23
C SER A 15 -41.21 6.29 -1.01
N GLY A 16 -41.00 6.63 -2.30
CA GLY A 16 -39.96 6.02 -3.13
C GLY A 16 -38.60 6.40 -2.57
N GLY A 17 -38.05 5.56 -1.68
CA GLY A 17 -36.68 5.66 -1.25
C GLY A 17 -35.78 5.34 -2.44
N ASN A 18 -35.21 6.36 -3.10
CA ASN A 18 -34.05 6.19 -3.97
C ASN A 18 -32.90 5.68 -3.08
N GLN A 19 -32.72 4.38 -3.04
CA GLN A 19 -31.45 3.83 -2.59
C GLN A 19 -30.41 4.27 -3.62
N LEU A 20 -29.63 5.28 -3.24
CA LEU A 20 -28.35 5.59 -3.89
C LEU A 20 -27.54 4.32 -3.77
N LYS A 21 -27.49 3.55 -4.84
CA LYS A 21 -26.52 2.47 -5.03
C LYS A 21 -25.17 3.17 -4.93
N ALA A 22 -24.47 2.98 -3.81
CA ALA A 22 -23.08 3.37 -3.71
C ALA A 22 -22.36 2.64 -4.86
N ASP A 23 -21.84 3.40 -5.79
CA ASP A 23 -21.05 2.91 -6.91
C ASP A 23 -19.74 2.41 -6.30
N ASP A 24 -19.69 1.11 -6.00
CA ASP A 24 -18.60 0.41 -5.31
C ASP A 24 -17.46 0.08 -6.29
N SER A 25 -17.21 0.98 -7.21
CA SER A 25 -16.11 0.94 -8.17
C SER A 25 -15.06 1.96 -7.82
N SER A 26 -14.56 1.95 -6.58
CA SER A 26 -13.28 2.58 -6.30
C SER A 26 -12.19 1.71 -6.94
N THR A 27 -11.89 1.99 -8.20
CA THR A 27 -10.74 1.36 -8.87
C THR A 27 -9.50 1.71 -8.04
N CYS A 28 -8.84 0.68 -7.50
CA CYS A 28 -7.60 0.86 -6.77
C CYS A 28 -6.59 1.60 -7.66
N PRO A 29 -6.11 2.79 -7.28
CA PRO A 29 -5.16 3.56 -8.08
C PRO A 29 -3.74 2.98 -7.96
N VAL A 30 -3.57 1.74 -8.40
CA VAL A 30 -2.28 1.02 -8.30
C VAL A 30 -1.18 1.82 -8.97
N THR A 31 -0.08 2.01 -8.25
CA THR A 31 1.12 2.65 -8.78
C THR A 31 1.73 1.82 -9.90
N LYS A 32 1.87 2.43 -11.06
CA LYS A 32 2.46 1.79 -12.24
C LYS A 32 3.89 2.28 -12.44
N THR A 33 4.83 1.38 -12.45
CA THR A 33 6.24 1.69 -12.71
C THR A 33 6.49 2.17 -14.13
N SER A 34 5.68 1.74 -15.10
CA SER A 34 5.77 2.17 -16.50
C SER A 34 5.46 3.67 -16.71
N GLU A 35 4.78 4.30 -15.77
CA GLU A 35 4.46 5.73 -15.80
C GLU A 35 5.55 6.60 -15.16
N GLN A 36 6.59 5.99 -14.59
CA GLN A 36 7.71 6.68 -13.97
C GLN A 36 8.96 6.62 -14.84
N THR A 37 9.59 7.77 -14.98
CA THR A 37 10.86 7.93 -15.70
C THR A 37 12.10 7.77 -14.80
N PHE A 38 11.89 7.45 -13.51
CA PHE A 38 13.00 7.32 -12.57
C PHE A 38 13.87 6.10 -12.89
N VAL A 39 15.15 6.35 -13.07
CA VAL A 39 16.19 5.34 -13.21
C VAL A 39 17.18 5.57 -12.07
N PRO A 40 17.35 4.59 -11.16
CA PRO A 40 18.35 4.74 -10.09
C PRO A 40 19.75 4.88 -10.65
N PRO A 41 20.67 5.49 -9.89
CA PRO A 41 22.07 5.54 -10.27
C PRO A 41 22.70 4.14 -10.38
N ALA A 42 23.84 4.01 -11.05
CA ALA A 42 24.59 2.76 -11.04
C ALA A 42 24.83 2.27 -9.58
N PRO A 43 24.80 0.93 -9.35
CA PRO A 43 24.78 -0.17 -10.32
C PRO A 43 23.38 -0.64 -10.76
N TRP A 44 22.30 -0.02 -10.28
CA TRP A 44 20.95 -0.57 -10.45
C TRP A 44 20.39 -0.45 -11.88
N GLY A 45 20.72 0.61 -12.61
CA GLY A 45 20.32 0.77 -14.00
C GLY A 45 18.81 0.74 -14.26
N ALA A 46 18.41 0.40 -15.48
CA ALA A 46 17.01 0.30 -15.87
C ALA A 46 16.31 -0.91 -15.21
N GLY A 47 15.06 -0.73 -14.78
CA GLY A 47 14.27 -1.77 -14.13
C GLY A 47 12.89 -1.26 -13.69
N PRO A 48 12.09 -2.13 -13.06
CA PRO A 48 10.78 -1.76 -12.54
C PRO A 48 10.88 -0.97 -11.23
N TRP A 49 11.61 0.13 -11.28
CA TRP A 49 11.84 0.97 -10.12
C TRP A 49 10.69 1.96 -9.91
N PHE A 50 10.44 2.25 -8.66
CA PHE A 50 9.54 3.30 -8.22
C PHE A 50 10.22 4.12 -7.14
N GLY A 51 10.25 5.44 -7.30
CA GLY A 51 10.82 6.31 -6.29
C GLY A 51 11.41 7.61 -6.82
N THR A 52 12.33 8.11 -6.04
CA THR A 52 13.09 9.34 -6.28
C THR A 52 14.59 9.06 -6.31
N GLU A 53 15.41 10.05 -6.61
CA GLU A 53 16.87 9.95 -6.56
C GLU A 53 17.41 9.61 -5.15
N LYS A 54 16.60 9.77 -4.11
CA LYS A 54 17.01 9.58 -2.72
C LYS A 54 16.46 8.32 -2.07
N LEU A 55 15.26 7.88 -2.47
CA LEU A 55 14.62 6.69 -1.93
C LEU A 55 13.79 5.99 -3.01
N TRP A 56 14.03 4.70 -3.24
CA TRP A 56 13.31 3.91 -4.24
C TRP A 56 13.11 2.46 -3.82
N THR A 57 12.21 1.76 -4.52
CA THR A 57 11.87 0.36 -4.29
C THR A 57 11.49 -0.33 -5.60
N ARG A 58 11.41 -1.66 -5.59
CA ARG A 58 10.88 -2.46 -6.70
C ARG A 58 9.42 -2.79 -6.46
N VAL A 59 8.50 -2.16 -7.18
CA VAL A 59 7.07 -2.38 -6.99
C VAL A 59 6.58 -3.73 -7.54
N GLN A 60 7.20 -4.28 -8.57
CA GLN A 60 6.79 -5.58 -9.14
C GLN A 60 6.97 -6.77 -8.18
N MET A 61 7.82 -6.66 -7.16
CA MET A 61 7.92 -7.71 -6.14
C MET A 61 6.66 -7.83 -5.28
N TRP A 62 5.71 -6.93 -5.45
CA TRP A 62 4.47 -6.83 -4.68
C TRP A 62 3.34 -7.68 -5.22
N GLU A 63 3.48 -8.29 -6.40
CA GLU A 63 2.47 -9.14 -7.03
C GLU A 63 2.43 -10.56 -6.43
N HIS A 64 3.46 -10.96 -5.66
CA HIS A 64 3.61 -12.32 -5.13
C HIS A 64 3.43 -12.38 -3.61
N TRP A 65 2.32 -11.86 -3.13
CA TRP A 65 2.00 -11.88 -1.72
C TRP A 65 1.60 -13.28 -1.25
N ARG A 66 2.34 -13.80 -0.27
CA ARG A 66 1.96 -15.03 0.42
C ARG A 66 1.29 -14.69 1.73
N LYS A 67 0.32 -15.52 2.14
CA LYS A 67 -0.20 -15.48 3.50
C LYS A 67 0.70 -16.28 4.41
N ASP A 68 0.93 -15.74 5.60
CA ASP A 68 1.52 -16.50 6.70
C ASP A 68 0.49 -17.42 7.37
N GLU A 69 0.91 -18.16 8.40
CA GLU A 69 0.04 -19.06 9.18
C GLU A 69 -1.06 -18.30 9.94
N LEU A 70 -0.89 -17.01 10.20
CA LEU A 70 -1.86 -16.14 10.84
C LEU A 70 -2.82 -15.49 9.84
N GLY A 71 -2.65 -15.74 8.55
CA GLY A 71 -3.48 -15.22 7.47
C GLY A 71 -3.14 -13.81 6.99
N TYR A 72 -2.03 -13.23 7.46
CA TYR A 72 -1.52 -11.95 6.97
C TYR A 72 -0.81 -12.11 5.63
N TYR A 73 -0.92 -11.10 4.77
CA TYR A 73 -0.10 -11.01 3.58
C TYR A 73 1.26 -10.43 3.95
N VAL A 74 2.33 -11.18 3.73
CA VAL A 74 3.69 -10.84 4.16
C VAL A 74 4.63 -10.73 2.97
N PRO A 75 4.86 -9.53 2.42
CA PRO A 75 5.92 -9.34 1.43
C PRO A 75 7.26 -9.06 2.13
N LYS A 76 8.31 -9.47 1.50
CA LYS A 76 9.64 -8.91 1.72
C LYS A 76 9.85 -7.73 0.77
N LEU A 77 10.10 -6.58 1.32
CA LEU A 77 10.29 -5.35 0.56
C LEU A 77 11.76 -4.96 0.55
N ALA A 78 12.30 -4.75 -0.64
CA ALA A 78 13.64 -4.19 -0.80
C ALA A 78 13.52 -2.68 -1.07
N TRP A 79 14.19 -1.89 -0.24
CA TRP A 79 14.28 -0.44 -0.34
C TRP A 79 15.72 -0.03 -0.56
N PHE A 80 15.93 1.00 -1.33
CA PHE A 80 17.23 1.51 -1.71
C PHE A 80 17.29 3.00 -1.48
N SER A 81 18.48 3.50 -1.15
CA SER A 81 18.68 4.94 -0.98
C SER A 81 20.07 5.34 -1.44
N SER A 82 20.17 6.49 -2.09
CA SER A 82 21.45 7.11 -2.43
C SER A 82 22.22 7.59 -1.20
N THR A 83 21.57 7.66 -0.04
CA THR A 83 22.20 8.00 1.23
C THR A 83 22.69 6.79 2.03
N SER A 84 22.53 5.58 1.47
CA SER A 84 23.10 4.36 2.04
C SER A 84 24.57 4.28 1.71
N ASP A 85 25.41 4.39 2.73
CA ASP A 85 26.86 4.53 2.65
C ASP A 85 27.63 3.32 3.17
N TRP A 86 26.93 2.23 3.52
CA TRP A 86 27.57 1.00 3.98
C TRP A 86 28.03 0.11 2.84
N THR A 87 29.03 -0.68 3.14
CA THR A 87 29.62 -1.68 2.24
C THR A 87 29.57 -3.05 2.91
N ARG A 88 29.99 -4.09 2.19
CA ARG A 88 30.12 -5.43 2.76
C ARG A 88 30.95 -5.48 4.04
N ASP A 89 32.00 -4.67 4.11
CA ASP A 89 32.98 -4.68 5.20
C ASP A 89 32.69 -3.60 6.27
N HIS A 90 31.77 -2.66 5.98
CA HIS A 90 31.38 -1.58 6.89
C HIS A 90 29.86 -1.57 7.03
N TRP A 91 29.37 -2.34 7.97
CA TRP A 91 27.95 -2.55 8.24
C TRP A 91 27.41 -1.55 9.27
N PRO A 92 26.22 -0.98 9.08
CA PRO A 92 25.59 -0.16 10.12
C PRO A 92 25.41 -0.96 11.42
N GLN A 93 25.67 -0.32 12.53
CA GLN A 93 25.39 -0.91 13.83
C GLN A 93 23.98 -0.49 14.27
N GLY A 94 23.17 -1.46 14.65
CA GLY A 94 21.79 -1.24 15.12
C GLY A 94 20.71 -1.46 14.06
N PRO A 95 19.46 -1.19 14.42
CA PRO A 95 18.33 -1.36 13.51
C PRO A 95 18.34 -0.33 12.39
N SER A 96 17.84 -0.71 11.22
CA SER A 96 17.67 0.22 10.11
C SER A 96 16.72 1.37 10.48
N LEU A 97 17.02 2.56 9.95
CA LEU A 97 16.20 3.75 10.14
C LEU A 97 14.93 3.79 9.27
N LEU A 98 14.74 2.78 8.41
CA LEU A 98 13.52 2.68 7.61
C LEU A 98 12.32 2.38 8.49
N THR A 99 11.26 3.14 8.32
CA THR A 99 9.95 2.87 8.89
C THR A 99 8.90 2.75 7.79
N ILE A 100 7.92 1.87 7.97
CA ILE A 100 6.85 1.68 6.99
C ILE A 100 5.50 1.83 7.69
N THR A 101 4.62 2.59 7.06
CA THR A 101 3.21 2.72 7.45
C THR A 101 2.32 2.41 6.25
N GLY A 102 1.08 2.00 6.50
CA GLY A 102 0.13 1.76 5.43
C GLY A 102 -1.30 1.85 5.89
N ARG A 103 -2.17 2.22 4.97
CA ARG A 103 -3.61 2.26 5.17
C ARG A 103 -4.35 1.64 3.99
N ARG A 104 -5.44 0.99 4.27
CA ARG A 104 -6.34 0.46 3.24
C ARG A 104 -7.18 1.60 2.65
N LEU A 105 -7.33 1.63 1.31
CA LEU A 105 -8.05 2.68 0.59
C LEU A 105 -9.49 2.28 0.25
N ASP A 106 -9.75 0.98 0.08
CA ASP A 106 -11.02 0.42 -0.41
C ASP A 106 -11.89 -0.19 0.69
N GLY A 107 -11.67 0.18 1.94
CA GLY A 107 -12.48 -0.26 3.06
C GLY A 107 -11.78 -0.15 4.41
N ALA A 108 -12.54 -0.45 5.48
CA ALA A 108 -11.97 -0.48 6.82
C ALA A 108 -11.05 -1.68 7.01
N SER A 109 -9.94 -1.47 7.68
CA SER A 109 -8.99 -2.51 8.07
C SER A 109 -8.22 -2.11 9.32
N LYS A 110 -7.65 -3.09 10.01
CA LYS A 110 -6.57 -2.82 10.96
C LYS A 110 -5.39 -2.21 10.21
N PRO A 111 -4.57 -1.39 10.85
CA PRO A 111 -3.38 -0.85 10.22
C PRO A 111 -2.41 -1.96 9.82
N LEU A 112 -1.54 -1.66 8.87
CA LEU A 112 -0.37 -2.46 8.53
C LEU A 112 0.50 -2.62 9.80
N ILE A 113 1.04 -3.82 9.99
CA ILE A 113 2.03 -4.10 11.04
C ILE A 113 3.41 -4.05 10.39
N PHE A 114 4.28 -3.21 10.89
CA PHE A 114 5.68 -3.13 10.51
C PHE A 114 6.53 -3.82 11.59
N GLU A 115 7.18 -4.92 11.23
CA GLU A 115 8.00 -5.69 12.18
C GLU A 115 9.42 -5.15 12.34
N GLY A 116 9.84 -4.33 11.39
CA GLY A 116 11.18 -3.76 11.37
C GLY A 116 11.85 -3.87 10.02
N ALA A 117 13.03 -3.28 9.93
CA ALA A 117 13.86 -3.31 8.75
C ALA A 117 15.31 -3.67 9.12
N ASN A 118 15.99 -4.32 8.19
CA ASN A 118 17.39 -4.69 8.32
C ASN A 118 18.16 -4.15 7.11
N ASP A 119 19.30 -3.57 7.39
CA ASP A 119 20.25 -3.20 6.35
C ASP A 119 20.84 -4.47 5.75
N ALA A 120 21.04 -4.49 4.45
CA ALA A 120 21.50 -5.65 3.69
C ALA A 120 22.47 -5.22 2.59
N TYR A 121 23.25 -6.17 2.07
CA TYR A 121 24.18 -5.94 0.98
C TYR A 121 24.13 -7.10 -0.01
N SER A 122 24.15 -6.78 -1.29
CA SER A 122 24.31 -7.75 -2.37
C SER A 122 25.46 -7.31 -3.29
N PRO A 123 26.37 -8.22 -3.71
CA PRO A 123 27.46 -7.86 -4.60
C PRO A 123 27.02 -7.24 -5.94
N GLY A 124 25.83 -7.58 -6.42
CA GLY A 124 25.26 -7.05 -7.66
C GLY A 124 24.40 -5.81 -7.50
N GLU A 125 23.92 -5.54 -6.31
CA GLU A 125 22.97 -4.44 -6.03
C GLU A 125 23.51 -3.42 -5.03
N GLY A 126 24.64 -3.71 -4.37
CA GLY A 126 25.19 -2.84 -3.32
C GLY A 126 24.34 -2.85 -2.05
N PRO A 127 24.34 -1.74 -1.29
CA PRO A 127 23.57 -1.60 -0.06
C PRO A 127 22.07 -1.47 -0.36
N PHE A 128 21.25 -2.15 0.46
CA PHE A 128 19.79 -2.04 0.41
C PHE A 128 19.20 -2.33 1.80
N ILE A 129 17.93 -2.08 1.96
CA ILE A 129 17.20 -2.28 3.20
C ILE A 129 16.09 -3.30 2.95
N THR A 130 16.05 -4.37 3.72
CA THR A 130 14.93 -5.31 3.72
C THR A 130 13.95 -4.93 4.80
N ALA A 131 12.66 -4.96 4.48
CA ALA A 131 11.60 -4.70 5.44
C ALA A 131 10.54 -5.79 5.39
N SER A 132 10.00 -6.16 6.55
CA SER A 132 8.86 -7.07 6.68
C SER A 132 7.64 -6.28 7.15
N VAL A 133 6.54 -6.46 6.42
CA VAL A 133 5.26 -5.89 6.79
C VAL A 133 4.18 -6.96 6.73
N HIS A 134 3.17 -6.84 7.60
CA HIS A 134 2.01 -7.72 7.61
C HIS A 134 0.77 -6.90 7.29
N LEU A 135 0.12 -7.25 6.19
CA LEU A 135 -1.14 -6.64 5.77
C LEU A 135 -2.29 -7.54 6.21
N PRO A 136 -3.19 -7.07 7.06
CA PRO A 136 -4.22 -7.91 7.67
C PRO A 136 -5.30 -8.39 6.69
N THR A 137 -5.46 -7.71 5.56
CA THR A 137 -6.52 -8.04 4.59
C THR A 137 -6.06 -7.83 3.16
N ALA A 138 -6.66 -8.55 2.23
CA ALA A 138 -6.63 -8.20 0.80
C ALA A 138 -7.26 -6.81 0.58
N GLY A 139 -6.96 -6.19 -0.54
CA GLY A 139 -7.53 -4.90 -0.93
C GLY A 139 -6.50 -3.91 -1.49
N CYS A 140 -6.91 -2.67 -1.59
CA CYS A 140 -6.11 -1.56 -2.08
C CYS A 140 -5.37 -0.89 -0.92
N TRP A 141 -4.06 -0.91 -0.94
CA TRP A 141 -3.23 -0.39 0.14
C TRP A 141 -2.31 0.72 -0.31
N GLU A 142 -2.37 1.85 0.37
CA GLU A 142 -1.36 2.90 0.29
C GLU A 142 -0.26 2.61 1.31
N ILE A 143 0.98 2.57 0.86
CA ILE A 143 2.13 2.25 1.68
C ILE A 143 3.12 3.40 1.60
N THR A 144 3.61 3.83 2.75
CA THR A 144 4.60 4.90 2.87
C THR A 144 5.82 4.39 3.61
N GLY A 145 6.96 4.39 2.94
CA GLY A 145 8.28 4.22 3.56
C GLY A 145 8.90 5.57 3.89
N ARG A 146 9.57 5.65 5.05
CA ARG A 146 10.32 6.84 5.50
C ARG A 146 11.73 6.42 5.88
N TYR A 147 12.71 7.10 5.31
CA TYR A 147 14.13 6.84 5.56
C TYR A 147 14.94 8.13 5.52
N ARG A 148 15.66 8.43 6.59
CA ARG A 148 16.53 9.62 6.70
C ARG A 148 15.89 10.95 6.24
N GLY A 149 14.62 11.16 6.57
CA GLY A 149 13.85 12.35 6.21
C GLY A 149 13.17 12.30 4.84
N GLU A 150 13.47 11.31 4.01
CA GLU A 150 12.79 11.09 2.73
C GLU A 150 11.55 10.20 2.91
N ASN A 151 10.52 10.47 2.10
CA ASN A 151 9.29 9.68 2.08
C ASN A 151 9.02 9.17 0.67
N LEU A 152 8.56 7.94 0.58
CA LEU A 152 8.08 7.35 -0.66
C LEU A 152 6.74 6.68 -0.42
N THR A 153 5.72 7.12 -1.14
CA THR A 153 4.36 6.58 -1.03
C THR A 153 3.93 5.96 -2.36
N PHE A 154 3.33 4.80 -2.31
CA PHE A 154 2.78 4.10 -3.47
C PHE A 154 1.57 3.27 -3.09
N VAL A 155 0.81 2.86 -4.10
CA VAL A 155 -0.41 2.07 -3.92
C VAL A 155 -0.25 0.72 -4.59
N VAL A 156 -0.65 -0.33 -3.88
CA VAL A 156 -0.65 -1.72 -4.36
C VAL A 156 -2.01 -2.36 -4.15
N LYS A 157 -2.36 -3.28 -5.03
CA LYS A 157 -3.52 -4.16 -4.84
C LYS A 157 -3.04 -5.51 -4.35
N ILE A 158 -3.58 -5.95 -3.21
CA ILE A 158 -3.23 -7.20 -2.55
C ILE A 158 -4.38 -8.18 -2.68
N GLY A 159 -4.06 -9.41 -2.99
CA GLY A 159 -5.04 -10.48 -3.12
C GLY A 159 -5.51 -10.68 -4.55
N PRO A 160 -6.42 -11.65 -4.74
CA PRO A 160 -6.94 -12.02 -6.05
C PRO A 160 -7.74 -10.92 -6.71
#